data_5a4601b1ff70eafa0099b5ee07900c5e
#
_entry.id   5a4601b1ff70eafa0099b5ee07900c5e
#
_cell.length_a   1.000
_cell.length_b   1.000
_cell.length_c   1.000
_cell.angle_alpha   90.00
_cell.angle_beta   90.00
_cell.angle_gamma   90.00
#
_symmetry.space_group_name_H-M   'P 1'
#
loop_
_entity.id
_entity.type
_entity.pdbx_description
1 polymer ?
#
loop_
_entity_poly.entity_id
_entity_poly.type
_entity_poly.pdbx_seq_one_letter_code
_entity_poly.pdbx_strand_id
1 'polypeptide(L)'
;MKASAHPPHCIVLDWGTTSFRALLVDAKGAALDRVETQDGIQSVPKTGFEAVLARNIASWRDSHPALPVYAAGMITSRNGWIETPYVEAPAGADALAAAVKWLRLADGGVIGFIPGLTDKSVKPFPDVMRGEETQLVGFGLNQEMTLVLPGTHSKWARIEKGRIARFRTFVTGEIFALLSRHSFIAQLAKPQPTPKWSAFAHGLEVAGDRAQACGLLSHLFSVRTGWLAGKLAPPQTSDYLSGLVVGTEFREAREMGWFAAGERVGIIGGDPLAEVYRRAAIAFGLAPELGPADAAVRGALVIAEIAERTGHGV
;
A
#
# COMPACT_ATOMS: atom_id res chain seq x y z
N MET A 1 11.32 28.99 -7.48
CA MET A 1 11.52 27.55 -7.75
C MET A 1 12.95 27.39 -8.25
N LYS A 2 13.80 26.60 -7.56
CA LYS A 2 15.12 26.24 -8.12
C LYS A 2 14.86 25.25 -9.26
N ALA A 3 15.31 25.54 -10.47
CA ALA A 3 15.27 24.61 -11.58
C ALA A 3 15.94 23.29 -11.15
N SER A 4 15.26 22.18 -11.31
CA SER A 4 15.83 20.84 -11.07
C SER A 4 17.05 20.67 -11.98
N ALA A 5 18.13 20.10 -11.44
CA ALA A 5 19.38 19.88 -12.18
C ALA A 5 19.28 18.80 -13.27
N HIS A 6 18.16 18.07 -13.34
CA HIS A 6 17.95 16.96 -14.26
C HIS A 6 16.65 17.11 -15.07
N PRO A 7 16.68 16.72 -16.39
CA PRO A 7 15.48 16.77 -17.22
C PRO A 7 14.45 15.74 -16.77
N PRO A 8 13.14 15.98 -17.07
CA PRO A 8 12.10 14.98 -16.90
C PRO A 8 12.39 13.73 -17.71
N HIS A 9 12.05 12.57 -17.13
CA HIS A 9 12.27 11.26 -17.74
C HIS A 9 10.94 10.55 -18.07
N CYS A 10 10.02 10.52 -17.11
CA CYS A 10 8.68 9.95 -17.32
C CYS A 10 7.64 10.54 -16.35
N ILE A 11 6.40 10.14 -16.54
CA ILE A 11 5.27 10.44 -15.63
C ILE A 11 4.84 9.12 -14.98
N VAL A 12 4.82 9.10 -13.64
CA VAL A 12 4.35 7.93 -12.86
C VAL A 12 2.98 8.26 -12.26
N LEU A 13 2.02 7.36 -12.47
CA LEU A 13 0.67 7.45 -11.92
C LEU A 13 0.46 6.38 -10.84
N ASP A 14 0.03 6.83 -9.66
CA ASP A 14 -0.64 6.00 -8.67
C ASP A 14 -2.13 6.36 -8.72
N TRP A 15 -2.92 5.55 -9.44
CA TRP A 15 -4.33 5.85 -9.68
C TRP A 15 -5.20 4.85 -8.93
N GLY A 16 -5.62 5.27 -7.75
CA GLY A 16 -6.37 4.47 -6.82
C GLY A 16 -7.88 4.51 -7.02
N THR A 17 -8.58 3.93 -6.06
CA THR A 17 -10.06 3.88 -6.05
C THR A 17 -10.69 5.27 -5.93
N THR A 18 -10.16 6.11 -5.05
CA THR A 18 -10.72 7.43 -4.69
C THR A 18 -9.83 8.61 -5.06
N SER A 19 -8.56 8.37 -5.40
CA SER A 19 -7.58 9.42 -5.68
C SER A 19 -6.79 9.15 -6.95
N PHE A 20 -6.41 10.23 -7.61
CA PHE A 20 -5.45 10.27 -8.71
C PHE A 20 -4.20 11.00 -8.22
N ARG A 21 -3.05 10.39 -8.39
CA ARG A 21 -1.76 11.01 -8.12
C ARG A 21 -0.85 10.81 -9.32
N ALA A 22 -0.28 11.91 -9.83
CA ALA A 22 0.71 11.91 -10.90
C ALA A 22 1.99 12.60 -10.41
N LEU A 23 3.14 12.04 -10.78
CA LEU A 23 4.45 12.61 -10.52
C LEU A 23 5.24 12.71 -11.81
N LEU A 24 5.75 13.90 -12.09
CA LEU A 24 6.79 14.11 -13.10
C LEU A 24 8.12 13.81 -12.46
N VAL A 25 8.87 12.86 -13.00
CA VAL A 25 10.11 12.37 -12.36
C VAL A 25 11.29 12.45 -13.32
N ASP A 26 12.49 12.65 -12.72
CA ASP A 26 13.75 12.53 -13.47
C ASP A 26 14.23 11.08 -13.54
N ALA A 27 15.30 10.81 -14.26
CA ALA A 27 15.87 9.45 -14.43
C ALA A 27 16.40 8.84 -13.12
N LYS A 28 16.52 9.61 -12.04
CA LYS A 28 16.92 9.12 -10.72
C LYS A 28 15.71 8.86 -9.79
N GLY A 29 14.50 9.13 -10.28
CA GLY A 29 13.27 8.98 -9.52
C GLY A 29 12.94 10.18 -8.63
N ALA A 30 13.69 11.28 -8.74
CA ALA A 30 13.34 12.49 -8.00
C ALA A 30 12.07 13.13 -8.60
N ALA A 31 11.10 13.43 -7.75
CA ALA A 31 9.89 14.13 -8.16
C ALA A 31 10.22 15.59 -8.49
N LEU A 32 9.97 15.99 -9.74
CA LEU A 32 10.16 17.35 -10.23
C LEU A 32 8.90 18.19 -10.03
N ASP A 33 7.73 17.54 -10.16
CA ASP A 33 6.42 18.14 -9.96
C ASP A 33 5.40 17.05 -9.60
N ARG A 34 4.26 17.44 -9.03
CA ARG A 34 3.20 16.50 -8.68
C ARG A 34 1.81 17.12 -8.82
N VAL A 35 0.86 16.26 -9.18
CA VAL A 35 -0.58 16.56 -9.19
C VAL A 35 -1.28 15.51 -8.34
N GLU A 36 -2.20 15.95 -7.48
CA GLU A 36 -3.03 15.07 -6.67
C GLU A 36 -4.47 15.58 -6.69
N THR A 37 -5.42 14.70 -7.05
CA THR A 37 -6.85 15.04 -7.15
C THR A 37 -7.72 13.91 -6.62
N GLN A 38 -9.02 14.17 -6.46
CA GLN A 38 -10.04 13.18 -6.08
C GLN A 38 -10.61 12.41 -7.27
N ASP A 39 -9.93 12.42 -8.42
CA ASP A 39 -10.33 11.71 -9.64
C ASP A 39 -9.97 10.20 -9.60
N GLY A 40 -10.28 9.51 -8.50
CA GLY A 40 -10.12 8.06 -8.42
C GLY A 40 -11.05 7.33 -9.39
N ILE A 41 -10.77 6.03 -9.64
CA ILE A 41 -11.53 5.26 -10.65
C ILE A 41 -13.05 5.20 -10.40
N GLN A 42 -13.49 5.39 -9.15
CA GLN A 42 -14.92 5.40 -8.81
C GLN A 42 -15.64 6.69 -9.27
N SER A 43 -14.92 7.80 -9.38
CA SER A 43 -15.49 9.10 -9.79
C SER A 43 -15.41 9.34 -11.30
N VAL A 44 -14.72 8.46 -12.04
CA VAL A 44 -14.47 8.61 -13.48
C VAL A 44 -15.28 7.58 -14.27
N PRO A 45 -16.12 7.97 -15.24
CA PRO A 45 -16.79 7.03 -16.12
C PRO A 45 -15.76 6.28 -16.98
N LYS A 46 -16.05 5.03 -17.36
CA LYS A 46 -15.09 4.18 -18.11
C LYS A 46 -14.52 4.81 -19.39
N THR A 47 -15.26 5.67 -20.04
CA THR A 47 -14.84 6.40 -21.25
C THR A 47 -14.10 7.70 -20.95
N GLY A 48 -13.95 8.08 -19.68
CA GLY A 48 -13.41 9.38 -19.26
C GLY A 48 -11.95 9.37 -18.80
N PHE A 49 -11.32 8.21 -18.66
CA PHE A 49 -9.99 8.11 -18.07
C PHE A 49 -8.92 8.88 -18.84
N GLU A 50 -8.93 8.78 -20.19
CA GLU A 50 -7.96 9.51 -21.01
C GLU A 50 -8.12 11.03 -20.89
N ALA A 51 -9.36 11.53 -20.86
CA ALA A 51 -9.64 12.94 -20.66
C ALA A 51 -9.21 13.45 -19.27
N VAL A 52 -9.41 12.64 -18.24
CA VAL A 52 -8.94 12.96 -16.89
C VAL A 52 -7.41 12.98 -16.84
N LEU A 53 -6.73 12.01 -17.45
CA LEU A 53 -5.28 12.01 -17.57
C LEU A 53 -4.82 13.28 -18.29
N ALA A 54 -5.30 13.53 -19.50
CA ALA A 54 -4.90 14.67 -20.33
C ALA A 54 -5.06 16.00 -19.58
N ARG A 55 -6.18 16.19 -18.88
CA ARG A 55 -6.45 17.41 -18.08
C ARG A 55 -5.42 17.59 -16.96
N ASN A 56 -5.12 16.52 -16.23
CA ASN A 56 -4.28 16.59 -15.03
C ASN A 56 -2.79 16.76 -15.35
N ILE A 57 -2.33 16.29 -16.52
CA ILE A 57 -0.91 16.38 -16.93
C ILE A 57 -0.67 17.34 -18.10
N ALA A 58 -1.65 18.16 -18.48
CA ALA A 58 -1.59 19.04 -19.65
C ALA A 58 -0.32 19.89 -19.70
N SER A 59 0.02 20.59 -18.62
CA SER A 59 1.22 21.45 -18.56
C SER A 59 2.54 20.68 -18.78
N TRP A 60 2.59 19.43 -18.34
CA TRP A 60 3.76 18.57 -18.57
C TRP A 60 3.83 18.08 -20.02
N ARG A 61 2.68 17.73 -20.60
CA ARG A 61 2.58 17.33 -22.02
C ARG A 61 2.89 18.46 -22.97
N ASP A 62 2.44 19.68 -22.68
CA ASP A 62 2.76 20.87 -23.49
C ASP A 62 4.27 21.12 -23.55
N SER A 63 4.97 20.91 -22.43
CA SER A 63 6.41 21.14 -22.32
C SER A 63 7.24 19.92 -22.76
N HIS A 64 6.71 18.71 -22.63
CA HIS A 64 7.39 17.44 -22.85
C HIS A 64 6.45 16.39 -23.49
N PRO A 65 6.05 16.55 -24.77
CA PRO A 65 5.00 15.71 -25.39
C PRO A 65 5.38 14.22 -25.53
N ALA A 66 6.67 13.90 -25.57
CA ALA A 66 7.16 12.54 -25.79
C ALA A 66 7.37 11.72 -24.49
N LEU A 67 7.15 12.30 -23.29
CA LEU A 67 7.37 11.56 -22.06
C LEU A 67 6.43 10.35 -21.94
N PRO A 68 6.97 9.15 -21.66
CA PRO A 68 6.14 7.99 -21.39
C PRO A 68 5.43 8.14 -20.05
N VAL A 69 4.26 7.49 -19.95
CA VAL A 69 3.45 7.44 -18.72
C VAL A 69 3.41 6.00 -18.24
N TYR A 70 3.59 5.79 -16.93
CA TYR A 70 3.46 4.48 -16.29
C TYR A 70 2.41 4.56 -15.19
N ALA A 71 1.41 3.69 -15.27
CA ALA A 71 0.27 3.68 -14.37
C ALA A 71 0.21 2.41 -13.54
N ALA A 72 0.12 2.56 -12.23
CA ALA A 72 -0.08 1.48 -11.27
C ALA A 72 -1.37 1.70 -10.46
N GLY A 73 -1.81 0.69 -9.73
CA GLY A 73 -2.96 0.75 -8.85
C GLY A 73 -4.27 0.34 -9.53
N MET A 74 -5.38 0.80 -8.96
CA MET A 74 -6.71 0.34 -9.36
C MET A 74 -7.11 0.68 -10.79
N ILE A 75 -6.41 1.61 -11.44
CA ILE A 75 -6.60 1.93 -12.86
C ILE A 75 -6.37 0.73 -13.78
N THR A 76 -5.56 -0.23 -13.35
CA THR A 76 -5.23 -1.46 -14.09
C THR A 76 -6.14 -2.63 -13.73
N SER A 77 -7.20 -2.40 -12.94
CA SER A 77 -8.19 -3.41 -12.55
C SER A 77 -9.34 -3.50 -13.54
N ARG A 78 -10.20 -4.52 -13.36
CA ARG A 78 -11.44 -4.70 -14.14
C ARG A 78 -12.36 -3.46 -14.12
N ASN A 79 -12.34 -2.71 -13.03
CA ASN A 79 -13.12 -1.47 -12.88
C ASN A 79 -12.37 -0.22 -13.32
N GLY A 80 -11.08 -0.34 -13.66
CA GLY A 80 -10.25 0.74 -14.14
C GLY A 80 -10.34 0.94 -15.66
N TRP A 81 -9.31 1.58 -16.20
CA TRP A 81 -9.20 1.91 -17.62
C TRP A 81 -8.86 0.68 -18.48
N ILE A 82 -7.78 -0.03 -18.13
CA ILE A 82 -7.33 -1.26 -18.83
C ILE A 82 -7.18 -2.37 -17.80
N GLU A 83 -7.91 -3.46 -17.97
CA GLU A 83 -7.67 -4.66 -17.16
C GLU A 83 -6.38 -5.35 -17.56
N THR A 84 -5.41 -5.38 -16.64
CA THR A 84 -4.20 -6.18 -16.80
C THR A 84 -4.37 -7.51 -16.07
N PRO A 85 -3.89 -8.64 -16.62
CA PRO A 85 -3.85 -9.90 -15.89
C PRO A 85 -2.89 -9.76 -14.69
N TYR A 86 -3.15 -10.53 -13.64
CA TYR A 86 -2.21 -10.65 -12.53
C TYR A 86 -1.00 -11.51 -12.94
N VAL A 87 0.19 -11.07 -12.56
CA VAL A 87 1.39 -11.89 -12.59
C VAL A 87 1.35 -12.85 -11.39
N GLU A 88 1.77 -14.09 -11.56
CA GLU A 88 1.77 -15.09 -10.48
C GLU A 88 3.06 -15.03 -9.66
N ALA A 89 2.93 -15.00 -8.32
CA ALA A 89 4.07 -15.15 -7.43
C ALA A 89 4.62 -16.60 -7.48
N PRO A 90 5.95 -16.80 -7.39
CA PRO A 90 7.02 -15.82 -7.13
C PRO A 90 7.37 -14.95 -8.36
N ALA A 91 7.38 -13.63 -8.21
CA ALA A 91 7.65 -12.71 -9.31
C ALA A 91 8.57 -11.55 -8.88
N GLY A 92 9.46 -11.18 -9.79
CA GLY A 92 10.33 -10.01 -9.66
C GLY A 92 9.89 -8.87 -10.57
N ALA A 93 10.69 -7.80 -10.61
CA ALA A 93 10.45 -6.65 -11.48
C ALA A 93 10.47 -7.03 -12.96
N ASP A 94 11.26 -8.03 -13.36
CA ASP A 94 11.33 -8.59 -14.69
C ASP A 94 9.99 -9.15 -15.18
N ALA A 95 9.33 -9.94 -14.34
CA ALA A 95 8.05 -10.54 -14.66
C ALA A 95 6.92 -9.49 -14.73
N LEU A 96 6.96 -8.48 -13.85
CA LEU A 96 6.02 -7.35 -13.89
C LEU A 96 6.23 -6.53 -15.18
N ALA A 97 7.48 -6.22 -15.53
CA ALA A 97 7.83 -5.47 -16.74
C ALA A 97 7.36 -6.16 -18.03
N ALA A 98 7.58 -7.49 -18.13
CA ALA A 98 7.14 -8.29 -19.28
C ALA A 98 5.62 -8.33 -19.46
N ALA A 99 4.85 -8.07 -18.39
CA ALA A 99 3.39 -8.10 -18.40
C ALA A 99 2.73 -6.70 -18.43
N VAL A 100 3.53 -5.63 -18.60
CA VAL A 100 3.01 -4.27 -18.81
C VAL A 100 2.17 -4.23 -20.07
N LYS A 101 0.96 -3.72 -19.99
CA LYS A 101 0.10 -3.46 -21.15
C LYS A 101 0.26 -2.03 -21.61
N TRP A 102 0.47 -1.86 -22.90
CA TRP A 102 0.69 -0.57 -23.52
C TRP A 102 -0.55 -0.08 -24.26
N LEU A 103 -0.80 1.22 -24.19
CA LEU A 103 -1.85 1.91 -24.92
C LEU A 103 -1.27 3.18 -25.55
N ARG A 104 -1.58 3.41 -26.83
CA ARG A 104 -1.31 4.69 -27.49
C ARG A 104 -2.45 5.66 -27.19
N LEU A 105 -2.11 6.84 -26.70
CA LEU A 105 -3.03 7.91 -26.39
C LEU A 105 -3.42 8.70 -27.64
N ALA A 106 -4.51 9.45 -27.59
CA ALA A 106 -4.99 10.29 -28.68
C ALA A 106 -4.01 11.41 -29.07
N ASP A 107 -3.19 11.86 -28.12
CA ASP A 107 -2.12 12.84 -28.35
C ASP A 107 -0.85 12.23 -28.98
N GLY A 108 -0.87 10.92 -29.30
CA GLY A 108 0.27 10.16 -29.81
C GLY A 108 1.25 9.67 -28.76
N GLY A 109 1.08 10.05 -27.50
CA GLY A 109 1.87 9.53 -26.38
C GLY A 109 1.55 8.08 -26.07
N VAL A 110 2.31 7.51 -25.13
CA VAL A 110 2.19 6.10 -24.73
C VAL A 110 2.01 6.01 -23.21
N ILE A 111 1.13 5.11 -22.79
CA ILE A 111 0.96 4.76 -21.39
C ILE A 111 1.14 3.25 -21.19
N GLY A 112 1.98 2.86 -20.21
CA GLY A 112 2.19 1.49 -19.76
C GLY A 112 1.43 1.23 -18.48
N PHE A 113 0.59 0.19 -18.46
CA PHE A 113 -0.20 -0.23 -17.30
C PHE A 113 0.51 -1.38 -16.60
N ILE A 114 1.03 -1.12 -15.40
CA ILE A 114 1.73 -2.10 -14.57
C ILE A 114 0.72 -3.09 -13.99
N PRO A 115 0.92 -4.42 -14.16
CA PRO A 115 0.00 -5.43 -13.66
C PRO A 115 0.08 -5.58 -12.14
N GLY A 116 -1.02 -6.08 -11.53
CA GLY A 116 -0.99 -6.57 -10.17
C GLY A 116 -0.36 -7.95 -10.03
N LEU A 117 -0.28 -8.45 -8.80
CA LEU A 117 0.29 -9.76 -8.44
C LEU A 117 -0.77 -10.66 -7.82
N THR A 118 -0.72 -11.97 -8.10
CA THR A 118 -1.56 -12.99 -7.43
C THR A 118 -0.69 -14.06 -6.78
N ASP A 119 -1.10 -14.51 -5.59
CA ASP A 119 -0.53 -15.66 -4.91
C ASP A 119 -1.55 -16.81 -4.87
N LYS A 120 -1.37 -17.80 -5.75
CA LYS A 120 -2.23 -18.99 -5.85
C LYS A 120 -1.98 -20.03 -4.77
N SER A 121 -0.91 -19.89 -3.99
CA SER A 121 -0.63 -20.79 -2.85
C SER A 121 -1.58 -20.56 -1.68
N VAL A 122 -2.17 -19.39 -1.60
CA VAL A 122 -3.12 -19.00 -0.55
C VAL A 122 -4.43 -19.77 -0.70
N LYS A 123 -4.92 -20.27 0.43
CA LYS A 123 -6.18 -21.04 0.51
C LYS A 123 -7.18 -20.29 1.39
N PRO A 124 -8.51 -20.43 1.15
CA PRO A 124 -9.17 -21.28 0.14
C PRO A 124 -9.16 -20.71 -1.28
N PHE A 125 -8.89 -19.40 -1.43
CA PHE A 125 -8.81 -18.69 -2.71
C PHE A 125 -7.47 -17.95 -2.84
N PRO A 126 -6.99 -17.72 -4.08
CA PRO A 126 -5.79 -16.91 -4.32
C PRO A 126 -5.89 -15.53 -3.67
N ASP A 127 -4.76 -15.03 -3.19
CA ASP A 127 -4.65 -13.63 -2.77
C ASP A 127 -4.20 -12.75 -3.93
N VAL A 128 -4.52 -11.45 -3.86
CA VAL A 128 -4.18 -10.49 -4.92
C VAL A 128 -3.74 -9.15 -4.32
N MET A 129 -2.83 -8.48 -5.01
CA MET A 129 -2.50 -7.07 -4.77
C MET A 129 -2.44 -6.30 -6.08
N ARG A 130 -2.64 -4.97 -6.00
CA ARG A 130 -2.60 -4.12 -7.17
C ARG A 130 -2.20 -2.69 -6.79
N GLY A 131 -0.94 -2.35 -7.12
CA GLY A 131 -0.26 -1.13 -6.73
C GLY A 131 0.82 -1.37 -5.68
N GLU A 132 0.58 -2.27 -4.73
CA GLU A 132 1.55 -2.60 -3.68
C GLU A 132 2.79 -3.33 -4.23
N GLU A 133 2.67 -4.10 -5.31
CA GLU A 133 3.81 -4.75 -5.98
C GLU A 133 4.86 -3.73 -6.44
N THR A 134 4.43 -2.56 -6.93
CA THR A 134 5.36 -1.48 -7.29
C THR A 134 6.09 -0.92 -6.08
N GLN A 135 5.40 -0.79 -4.95
CA GLN A 135 6.03 -0.33 -3.70
C GLN A 135 7.05 -1.35 -3.18
N LEU A 136 6.76 -2.65 -3.28
CA LEU A 136 7.69 -3.72 -2.91
C LEU A 136 8.94 -3.69 -3.78
N VAL A 137 8.80 -3.53 -5.10
CA VAL A 137 9.94 -3.37 -6.01
C VAL A 137 10.76 -2.13 -5.66
N GLY A 138 10.11 -1.03 -5.33
CA GLY A 138 10.77 0.23 -5.00
C GLY A 138 11.45 0.25 -3.62
N PHE A 139 11.02 -0.58 -2.68
CA PHE A 139 11.77 -0.83 -1.45
C PHE A 139 13.09 -1.55 -1.77
N GLY A 140 13.06 -2.45 -2.75
CA GLY A 140 14.17 -3.27 -3.15
C GLY A 140 13.96 -4.75 -2.82
N LEU A 141 14.22 -5.61 -3.81
CA LEU A 141 14.03 -7.06 -3.67
C LEU A 141 15.32 -7.82 -3.36
N ASN A 142 16.43 -7.12 -3.09
CA ASN A 142 17.76 -7.73 -2.95
C ASN A 142 18.00 -8.39 -1.59
N GLN A 143 17.17 -8.09 -0.60
CA GLN A 143 17.30 -8.62 0.76
C GLN A 143 16.16 -9.59 1.04
N GLU A 144 16.50 -10.76 1.56
CA GLU A 144 15.49 -11.72 2.03
C GLU A 144 14.90 -11.22 3.34
N MET A 145 13.62 -10.77 3.29
CA MET A 145 12.93 -10.24 4.45
C MET A 145 11.41 -10.23 4.24
N THR A 146 10.69 -10.02 5.32
CA THR A 146 9.27 -9.70 5.27
C THR A 146 9.08 -8.20 5.16
N LEU A 147 8.22 -7.78 4.23
CA LEU A 147 7.77 -6.39 4.06
C LEU A 147 6.29 -6.29 4.42
N VAL A 148 5.93 -5.22 5.12
CA VAL A 148 4.54 -4.93 5.50
C VAL A 148 4.13 -3.60 4.89
N LEU A 149 2.99 -3.58 4.22
CA LEU A 149 2.40 -2.40 3.62
C LEU A 149 1.07 -2.11 4.33
N PRO A 150 1.09 -1.26 5.36
CA PRO A 150 -0.11 -0.84 6.06
C PRO A 150 -1.09 -0.11 5.14
N GLY A 151 -2.37 -0.42 5.26
CA GLY A 151 -3.41 0.21 4.44
C GLY A 151 -4.82 -0.22 4.86
N THR A 152 -5.81 0.13 4.05
CA THR A 152 -7.18 -0.38 4.19
C THR A 152 -7.16 -1.92 4.19
N HIS A 153 -6.41 -2.49 3.26
CA HIS A 153 -6.07 -3.91 3.16
C HIS A 153 -4.55 -4.03 3.27
N SER A 154 -4.03 -4.24 4.47
CA SER A 154 -2.59 -4.37 4.68
C SER A 154 -2.04 -5.64 4.02
N LYS A 155 -0.79 -5.57 3.56
CA LYS A 155 -0.11 -6.69 2.90
C LYS A 155 1.12 -7.08 3.70
N TRP A 156 1.30 -8.39 3.89
CA TRP A 156 2.55 -9.00 4.32
C TRP A 156 3.15 -9.73 3.13
N ALA A 157 4.34 -9.35 2.73
CA ALA A 157 5.01 -9.93 1.57
C ALA A 157 6.39 -10.48 1.96
N ARG A 158 6.72 -11.68 1.52
CA ARG A 158 8.03 -12.30 1.71
C ARG A 158 8.88 -12.09 0.47
N ILE A 159 10.05 -11.50 0.66
CA ILE A 159 11.05 -11.32 -0.39
C ILE A 159 12.08 -12.42 -0.25
N GLU A 160 12.28 -13.19 -1.33
CA GLU A 160 13.25 -14.27 -1.43
C GLU A 160 13.86 -14.28 -2.83
N LYS A 161 15.17 -14.42 -2.93
CA LYS A 161 15.91 -14.58 -4.21
C LYS A 161 15.56 -13.50 -5.23
N GLY A 162 15.42 -12.25 -4.79
CA GLY A 162 15.10 -11.12 -5.67
C GLY A 162 13.66 -11.09 -6.19
N ARG A 163 12.74 -11.82 -5.56
CA ARG A 163 11.33 -11.94 -5.94
C ARG A 163 10.39 -11.75 -4.76
N ILE A 164 9.19 -11.29 -5.04
CA ILE A 164 8.05 -11.37 -4.13
C ILE A 164 7.60 -12.84 -4.16
N ALA A 165 8.03 -13.61 -3.16
CA ALA A 165 7.86 -15.06 -3.13
C ALA A 165 6.42 -15.47 -2.81
N ARG A 166 5.81 -14.80 -1.84
CA ARG A 166 4.42 -14.98 -1.41
C ARG A 166 3.93 -13.73 -0.69
N PHE A 167 2.62 -13.60 -0.54
CA PHE A 167 2.03 -12.51 0.26
C PHE A 167 0.70 -12.90 0.89
N ARG A 168 0.25 -12.09 1.86
CA ARG A 168 -1.04 -12.24 2.53
C ARG A 168 -1.66 -10.89 2.79
N THR A 169 -2.97 -10.80 2.53
CA THR A 169 -3.78 -9.62 2.79
C THR A 169 -4.51 -9.75 4.13
N PHE A 170 -4.52 -8.66 4.89
CA PHE A 170 -5.31 -8.48 6.10
C PHE A 170 -6.20 -7.24 5.92
N VAL A 171 -7.48 -7.35 6.25
CA VAL A 171 -8.47 -6.26 6.10
C VAL A 171 -8.46 -5.28 7.28
N THR A 172 -7.29 -5.04 7.86
CA THR A 172 -7.08 -4.37 9.14
C THR A 172 -7.60 -2.94 9.16
N GLY A 173 -7.21 -2.14 8.16
CA GLY A 173 -7.64 -0.75 8.07
C GLY A 173 -9.14 -0.62 7.81
N GLU A 174 -9.72 -1.49 7.00
CA GLU A 174 -11.15 -1.51 6.72
C GLU A 174 -11.95 -1.88 7.97
N ILE A 175 -11.54 -2.94 8.68
CA ILE A 175 -12.19 -3.35 9.95
C ILE A 175 -12.11 -2.23 10.98
N PHE A 176 -10.95 -1.59 11.14
CA PHE A 176 -10.82 -0.44 12.04
C PHE A 176 -11.77 0.69 11.66
N ALA A 177 -11.84 1.05 10.39
CA ALA A 177 -12.72 2.11 9.89
C ALA A 177 -14.21 1.78 10.11
N LEU A 178 -14.63 0.54 9.81
CA LEU A 178 -16.01 0.09 10.02
C LEU A 178 -16.38 0.12 11.51
N LEU A 179 -15.52 -0.40 12.37
CA LEU A 179 -15.76 -0.42 13.82
C LEU A 179 -15.82 0.99 14.40
N SER A 180 -14.93 1.89 13.94
CA SER A 180 -14.87 3.28 14.41
C SER A 180 -16.05 4.13 13.95
N ARG A 181 -16.75 3.75 12.87
CA ARG A 181 -17.83 4.56 12.27
C ARG A 181 -19.22 3.94 12.39
N HIS A 182 -19.33 2.62 12.34
CA HIS A 182 -20.60 1.92 12.10
C HIS A 182 -20.91 0.85 13.14
N SER A 183 -20.16 0.76 14.27
CA SER A 183 -20.42 -0.21 15.33
C SER A 183 -20.88 0.46 16.61
N PHE A 184 -21.22 -0.35 17.63
CA PHE A 184 -21.51 0.14 18.99
C PHE A 184 -20.31 0.85 19.62
N ILE A 185 -19.09 0.63 19.11
CA ILE A 185 -17.86 1.30 19.56
C ILE A 185 -17.79 2.73 18.99
N ALA A 186 -18.45 3.02 17.88
CA ALA A 186 -18.35 4.29 17.15
C ALA A 186 -18.63 5.53 18.02
N GLN A 187 -19.52 5.41 18.99
CA GLN A 187 -19.83 6.52 19.93
C GLN A 187 -18.72 6.79 20.94
N LEU A 188 -17.87 5.79 21.20
CA LEU A 188 -16.80 5.81 22.19
C LEU A 188 -15.43 6.07 21.55
N ALA A 189 -15.17 5.47 20.40
CA ALA A 189 -13.87 5.50 19.70
C ALA A 189 -13.74 6.74 18.80
N LYS A 190 -13.76 7.94 19.39
CA LYS A 190 -13.53 9.19 18.65
C LYS A 190 -12.04 9.42 18.42
N PRO A 191 -11.57 9.53 17.15
CA PRO A 191 -10.19 9.86 16.87
C PRO A 191 -9.74 11.15 17.57
N GLN A 192 -8.51 11.15 18.04
CA GLN A 192 -7.90 12.31 18.67
C GLN A 192 -6.76 12.87 17.80
N PRO A 193 -6.51 14.19 17.82
CA PRO A 193 -5.39 14.77 17.06
C PRO A 193 -4.02 14.22 17.49
N THR A 194 -3.88 13.85 18.76
CA THR A 194 -2.64 13.28 19.30
C THR A 194 -2.92 11.87 19.81
N PRO A 195 -2.27 10.86 19.24
CA PRO A 195 -2.44 9.46 19.63
C PRO A 195 -2.08 9.21 21.10
N LYS A 196 -2.88 8.42 21.78
CA LYS A 196 -2.62 7.94 23.14
C LYS A 196 -1.89 6.60 23.07
N TRP A 197 -0.59 6.65 22.86
CA TRP A 197 0.25 5.47 22.62
C TRP A 197 0.21 4.43 23.75
N SER A 198 -0.03 4.83 25.00
CA SER A 198 -0.23 3.88 26.10
C SER A 198 -1.48 3.03 25.91
N ALA A 199 -2.59 3.63 25.41
CA ALA A 199 -3.80 2.89 25.11
C ALA A 199 -3.63 1.96 23.90
N PHE A 200 -2.93 2.43 22.86
CA PHE A 200 -2.55 1.60 21.71
C PHE A 200 -1.70 0.39 22.16
N ALA A 201 -0.66 0.63 22.97
CA ALA A 201 0.20 -0.43 23.49
C ALA A 201 -0.58 -1.46 24.32
N HIS A 202 -1.53 -1.00 25.15
CA HIS A 202 -2.41 -1.89 25.91
C HIS A 202 -3.29 -2.75 24.98
N GLY A 203 -3.81 -2.16 23.90
CA GLY A 203 -4.55 -2.92 22.87
C GLY A 203 -3.69 -3.98 22.19
N LEU A 204 -2.42 -3.66 21.87
CA LEU A 204 -1.45 -4.62 21.32
C LEU A 204 -1.18 -5.77 22.29
N GLU A 205 -0.98 -5.46 23.58
CA GLU A 205 -0.75 -6.44 24.62
C GLU A 205 -1.92 -7.42 24.74
N VAL A 206 -3.16 -6.91 24.86
CA VAL A 206 -4.36 -7.74 24.93
C VAL A 206 -4.52 -8.62 23.68
N ALA A 207 -4.32 -8.08 22.48
CA ALA A 207 -4.43 -8.84 21.24
C ALA A 207 -3.31 -9.87 21.08
N GLY A 208 -2.10 -9.56 21.57
CA GLY A 208 -0.91 -10.40 21.46
C GLY A 208 -0.80 -11.51 22.51
N ASP A 209 -1.62 -11.45 23.58
CA ASP A 209 -1.58 -12.40 24.68
C ASP A 209 -2.02 -13.80 24.24
N ARG A 210 -1.05 -14.74 24.23
CA ARG A 210 -1.26 -16.14 23.86
C ARG A 210 -1.93 -16.97 24.95
N ALA A 211 -1.86 -16.53 26.20
CA ALA A 211 -2.47 -17.24 27.32
C ALA A 211 -4.00 -17.13 27.30
N GLN A 212 -4.53 -16.08 26.65
CA GLN A 212 -5.94 -15.92 26.45
C GLN A 212 -6.35 -16.60 25.12
N ALA A 213 -7.10 -17.68 25.22
CA ALA A 213 -7.69 -18.38 24.05
C ALA A 213 -8.84 -17.55 23.41
N CYS A 214 -8.68 -16.22 23.37
CA CYS A 214 -9.68 -15.27 22.85
C CYS A 214 -9.23 -14.70 21.51
N GLY A 215 -10.19 -14.48 20.61
CA GLY A 215 -9.97 -13.83 19.32
C GLY A 215 -10.46 -12.38 19.30
N LEU A 216 -10.29 -11.73 18.16
CA LEU A 216 -10.70 -10.33 17.96
C LEU A 216 -12.15 -10.08 18.39
N LEU A 217 -13.08 -10.97 18.02
CA LEU A 217 -14.52 -10.79 18.30
C LEU A 217 -14.81 -10.63 19.80
N SER A 218 -14.12 -11.37 20.67
CA SER A 218 -14.30 -11.25 22.11
C SER A 218 -13.55 -10.03 22.68
N HIS A 219 -12.35 -9.75 22.16
CA HIS A 219 -11.56 -8.59 22.57
C HIS A 219 -12.23 -7.26 22.22
N LEU A 220 -12.98 -7.17 21.12
CA LEU A 220 -13.66 -5.93 20.71
C LEU A 220 -14.66 -5.43 21.78
N PHE A 221 -15.29 -6.33 22.53
CA PHE A 221 -16.20 -5.91 23.58
C PHE A 221 -15.49 -5.25 24.78
N SER A 222 -14.18 -5.51 24.94
CA SER A 222 -13.37 -4.88 25.98
C SER A 222 -13.24 -3.36 25.82
N VAL A 223 -13.40 -2.81 24.61
CA VAL A 223 -13.46 -1.36 24.38
C VAL A 223 -14.61 -0.75 25.17
N ARG A 224 -15.79 -1.39 25.14
CA ARG A 224 -16.96 -0.92 25.87
C ARG A 224 -16.84 -1.16 27.37
N THR A 225 -16.44 -2.36 27.77
CA THR A 225 -16.33 -2.69 29.20
C THR A 225 -15.20 -1.94 29.88
N GLY A 226 -14.10 -1.68 29.20
CA GLY A 226 -13.01 -0.83 29.69
C GLY A 226 -13.45 0.62 29.96
N TRP A 227 -14.28 1.16 29.06
CA TRP A 227 -14.90 2.48 29.27
C TRP A 227 -15.89 2.47 30.45
N LEU A 228 -16.80 1.48 30.49
CA LEU A 228 -17.79 1.36 31.59
C LEU A 228 -17.13 1.18 32.96
N ALA A 229 -16.02 0.46 33.02
CA ALA A 229 -15.25 0.25 34.25
C ALA A 229 -14.34 1.44 34.63
N GLY A 230 -14.34 2.53 33.86
CA GLY A 230 -13.47 3.68 34.06
C GLY A 230 -11.97 3.40 33.82
N LYS A 231 -11.64 2.31 33.14
CA LYS A 231 -10.26 1.90 32.80
C LYS A 231 -9.76 2.52 31.50
N LEU A 232 -10.66 2.90 30.62
CA LEU A 232 -10.39 3.61 29.37
C LEU A 232 -11.17 4.93 29.36
N ALA A 233 -10.45 6.05 29.31
CA ALA A 233 -11.07 7.35 29.09
C ALA A 233 -11.51 7.50 27.61
N PRO A 234 -12.54 8.31 27.30
CA PRO A 234 -13.01 8.50 25.93
C PRO A 234 -11.90 8.80 24.89
N PRO A 235 -10.87 9.63 25.19
CA PRO A 235 -9.79 9.90 24.25
C PRO A 235 -8.86 8.70 23.99
N GLN A 236 -8.97 7.64 24.76
CA GLN A 236 -8.11 6.44 24.66
C GLN A 236 -8.76 5.31 23.87
N THR A 237 -10.08 5.33 23.71
CA THR A 237 -10.84 4.20 23.14
C THR A 237 -10.49 3.92 21.69
N SER A 238 -10.27 4.94 20.87
CA SER A 238 -9.88 4.80 19.46
C SER A 238 -8.50 4.16 19.33
N ASP A 239 -7.53 4.60 20.13
CA ASP A 239 -6.17 4.08 20.07
C ASP A 239 -6.08 2.67 20.65
N TYR A 240 -6.84 2.37 21.71
CA TYR A 240 -6.96 1.00 22.22
C TYR A 240 -7.58 0.05 21.17
N LEU A 241 -8.65 0.49 20.49
CA LEU A 241 -9.25 -0.26 19.37
C LEU A 241 -8.22 -0.50 18.26
N SER A 242 -7.45 0.54 17.88
CA SER A 242 -6.38 0.41 16.89
C SER A 242 -5.34 -0.63 17.32
N GLY A 243 -4.94 -0.61 18.59
CA GLY A 243 -4.05 -1.61 19.16
C GLY A 243 -4.60 -3.03 19.12
N LEU A 244 -5.90 -3.22 19.40
CA LEU A 244 -6.56 -4.53 19.30
C LEU A 244 -6.55 -5.07 17.86
N VAL A 245 -6.92 -4.23 16.88
CA VAL A 245 -7.06 -4.66 15.48
C VAL A 245 -5.69 -4.92 14.86
N VAL A 246 -4.73 -4.00 15.02
CA VAL A 246 -3.35 -4.16 14.52
C VAL A 246 -2.63 -5.29 15.26
N GLY A 247 -2.80 -5.40 16.58
CA GLY A 247 -2.22 -6.49 17.37
C GLY A 247 -2.75 -7.86 16.95
N THR A 248 -4.02 -7.95 16.56
CA THR A 248 -4.58 -9.19 16.01
C THR A 248 -3.91 -9.57 14.68
N GLU A 249 -3.72 -8.61 13.77
CA GLU A 249 -2.97 -8.84 12.52
C GLU A 249 -1.57 -9.39 12.79
N PHE A 250 -0.81 -8.74 13.68
CA PHE A 250 0.54 -9.19 14.03
C PHE A 250 0.55 -10.56 14.69
N ARG A 251 -0.42 -10.87 15.55
CA ARG A 251 -0.57 -12.20 16.13
C ARG A 251 -0.83 -13.26 15.07
N GLU A 252 -1.80 -13.03 14.18
CA GLU A 252 -2.13 -13.93 13.08
C GLU A 252 -0.95 -14.10 12.12
N ALA A 253 -0.26 -13.02 11.77
CA ALA A 253 0.93 -13.06 10.93
C ALA A 253 2.03 -13.91 11.57
N ARG A 254 2.26 -13.79 12.89
CA ARG A 254 3.22 -14.64 13.63
C ARG A 254 2.81 -16.12 13.62
N GLU A 255 1.53 -16.41 13.85
CA GLU A 255 0.98 -17.78 13.83
C GLU A 255 1.07 -18.42 12.44
N MET A 256 0.96 -17.62 11.39
CA MET A 256 1.17 -18.05 9.99
C MET A 256 2.66 -18.15 9.60
N GLY A 257 3.60 -17.85 10.50
CA GLY A 257 5.04 -17.93 10.21
C GLY A 257 5.58 -16.84 9.30
N TRP A 258 4.98 -15.62 9.35
CA TRP A 258 5.51 -14.48 8.62
C TRP A 258 6.75 -13.88 9.25
N PHE A 259 6.93 -14.08 10.54
CA PHE A 259 8.11 -13.61 11.26
C PHE A 259 8.35 -14.41 12.54
N ALA A 260 9.60 -14.39 13.01
CA ALA A 260 10.02 -14.81 14.33
C ALA A 260 10.55 -13.60 15.13
N ALA A 261 10.62 -13.75 16.44
CA ALA A 261 11.18 -12.70 17.31
C ALA A 261 12.64 -12.38 16.94
N GLY A 262 12.99 -11.09 16.91
CA GLY A 262 14.31 -10.61 16.54
C GLY A 262 14.52 -10.40 15.04
N GLU A 263 13.60 -10.84 14.18
CA GLU A 263 13.73 -10.63 12.75
C GLU A 263 13.53 -9.15 12.35
N ARG A 264 14.18 -8.76 11.24
CA ARG A 264 13.95 -7.47 10.59
C ARG A 264 12.65 -7.53 9.78
N VAL A 265 11.93 -6.42 9.77
CA VAL A 265 10.73 -6.23 8.95
C VAL A 265 10.77 -4.85 8.30
N GLY A 266 10.55 -4.77 7.00
CA GLY A 266 10.39 -3.49 6.30
C GLY A 266 8.93 -3.03 6.37
N ILE A 267 8.70 -1.73 6.60
CA ILE A 267 7.37 -1.13 6.65
C ILE A 267 7.30 -0.04 5.59
N ILE A 268 6.38 -0.17 4.64
CA ILE A 268 6.19 0.77 3.54
C ILE A 268 4.82 1.43 3.69
N GLY A 269 4.78 2.72 3.95
CA GLY A 269 3.50 3.45 4.10
C GLY A 269 3.69 4.92 4.43
N GLY A 270 2.58 5.68 4.40
CA GLY A 270 2.57 7.09 4.83
C GLY A 270 2.79 7.24 6.33
N ASP A 271 3.40 8.36 6.74
CA ASP A 271 3.95 8.60 8.08
C ASP A 271 3.04 8.21 9.27
N PRO A 272 1.77 8.62 9.37
CA PRO A 272 0.99 8.27 10.56
C PRO A 272 0.78 6.76 10.71
N LEU A 273 0.50 6.05 9.61
CA LEU A 273 0.20 4.63 9.66
C LEU A 273 1.49 3.79 9.78
N ALA A 274 2.57 4.22 9.15
CA ALA A 274 3.88 3.60 9.30
C ALA A 274 4.36 3.61 10.76
N GLU A 275 4.12 4.71 11.50
CA GLU A 275 4.46 4.79 12.93
C GLU A 275 3.62 3.84 13.79
N VAL A 276 2.33 3.67 13.49
CA VAL A 276 1.46 2.68 14.16
C VAL A 276 2.05 1.28 14.00
N TYR A 277 2.41 0.89 12.77
CA TYR A 277 2.97 -0.44 12.49
C TYR A 277 4.40 -0.60 13.01
N ARG A 278 5.20 0.45 13.01
CA ARG A 278 6.53 0.45 13.62
C ARG A 278 6.46 0.12 15.13
N ARG A 279 5.52 0.75 15.83
CA ARG A 279 5.29 0.46 17.26
C ARG A 279 4.77 -0.94 17.50
N ALA A 280 3.86 -1.42 16.66
CA ALA A 280 3.37 -2.77 16.73
C ALA A 280 4.50 -3.80 16.49
N ALA A 281 5.33 -3.58 15.47
CA ALA A 281 6.49 -4.44 15.18
C ALA A 281 7.43 -4.56 16.38
N ILE A 282 7.77 -3.43 17.01
CA ILE A 282 8.61 -3.41 18.23
C ILE A 282 7.94 -4.19 19.36
N ALA A 283 6.64 -3.98 19.60
CA ALA A 283 5.90 -4.67 20.66
C ALA A 283 5.84 -6.19 20.42
N PHE A 284 5.88 -6.65 19.18
CA PHE A 284 5.94 -8.06 18.81
C PHE A 284 7.38 -8.62 18.67
N GLY A 285 8.38 -7.83 19.09
CA GLY A 285 9.79 -8.24 19.13
C GLY A 285 10.51 -8.21 17.80
N LEU A 286 10.02 -7.45 16.82
CA LEU A 286 10.66 -7.25 15.52
C LEU A 286 11.57 -6.01 15.50
N ALA A 287 12.52 -5.98 14.56
CA ALA A 287 13.35 -4.82 14.25
C ALA A 287 12.83 -4.12 12.98
N PRO A 288 11.96 -3.09 13.09
CA PRO A 288 11.35 -2.43 11.95
C PRO A 288 12.32 -1.49 11.24
N GLU A 289 12.28 -1.51 9.90
CA GLU A 289 12.94 -0.58 8.99
C GLU A 289 11.86 0.15 8.17
N LEU A 290 11.87 1.47 8.17
CA LEU A 290 10.91 2.24 7.37
C LEU A 290 11.38 2.31 5.91
N GLY A 291 10.49 1.99 5.01
CA GLY A 291 10.72 2.09 3.58
C GLY A 291 10.72 3.54 3.08
N PRO A 292 11.26 3.78 1.88
CA PRO A 292 11.27 5.10 1.28
C PRO A 292 9.84 5.59 0.99
N ALA A 293 9.59 6.86 1.26
CA ALA A 293 8.27 7.47 1.03
C ALA A 293 7.85 7.46 -0.45
N ASP A 294 8.83 7.40 -1.36
CA ASP A 294 8.68 7.36 -2.81
C ASP A 294 8.78 5.93 -3.40
N ALA A 295 8.58 4.89 -2.57
CA ALA A 295 8.69 3.48 -2.99
C ALA A 295 7.88 3.16 -4.26
N ALA A 296 6.64 3.65 -4.38
CA ALA A 296 5.81 3.43 -5.56
C ALA A 296 6.47 3.98 -6.84
N VAL A 297 7.04 5.18 -6.76
CA VAL A 297 7.74 5.83 -7.88
C VAL A 297 9.00 5.05 -8.27
N ARG A 298 9.83 4.72 -7.30
CA ARG A 298 11.06 3.94 -7.53
C ARG A 298 10.76 2.59 -8.19
N GLY A 299 9.72 1.91 -7.70
CA GLY A 299 9.33 0.62 -8.27
C GLY A 299 8.78 0.74 -9.67
N ALA A 300 7.96 1.74 -9.95
CA ALA A 300 7.45 2.00 -11.28
C ALA A 300 8.59 2.29 -12.27
N LEU A 301 9.61 3.08 -11.87
CA LEU A 301 10.80 3.34 -12.69
C LEU A 301 11.62 2.08 -12.96
N VAL A 302 11.87 1.26 -11.96
CA VAL A 302 12.60 -0.02 -12.15
C VAL A 302 11.86 -0.91 -13.14
N ILE A 303 10.54 -1.02 -13.03
CA ILE A 303 9.72 -1.81 -13.96
C ILE A 303 9.74 -1.19 -15.36
N ALA A 304 9.63 0.15 -15.46
CA ALA A 304 9.67 0.90 -16.70
C ALA A 304 10.99 0.68 -17.46
N GLU A 305 12.13 0.86 -16.80
CA GLU A 305 13.46 0.68 -17.39
C GLU A 305 13.67 -0.76 -17.92
N ILE A 306 13.14 -1.75 -17.21
CA ILE A 306 13.21 -3.14 -17.69
C ILE A 306 12.32 -3.32 -18.92
N ALA A 307 11.09 -2.81 -18.90
CA ALA A 307 10.14 -2.92 -20.02
C ALA A 307 10.68 -2.26 -21.29
N GLU A 308 11.29 -1.07 -21.18
CA GLU A 308 11.92 -0.36 -22.31
C GLU A 308 13.10 -1.13 -22.90
N ARG A 309 14.00 -1.66 -22.04
CA ARG A 309 15.17 -2.44 -22.49
C ARG A 309 14.82 -3.75 -23.17
N THR A 310 13.71 -4.36 -22.80
CA THR A 310 13.27 -5.65 -23.37
C THR A 310 12.42 -5.49 -24.63
N GLY A 311 12.26 -4.25 -25.13
CA GLY A 311 11.53 -3.97 -26.37
C GLY A 311 10.02 -4.19 -26.26
N HIS A 312 9.47 -4.27 -25.07
CA HIS A 312 8.03 -4.36 -24.83
C HIS A 312 7.35 -2.97 -24.86
N GLY A 313 8.12 -1.89 -25.07
CA GLY A 313 7.62 -0.57 -25.40
C GLY A 313 7.18 -0.49 -26.86
N VAL A 314 6.10 0.27 -27.13
CA VAL A 314 5.50 0.47 -28.48
C VAL A 314 6.45 1.15 -29.43
#